data_7a486fc020331a53a5ca8a90591e14a0
#
_entry.id   7a486fc020331a53a5ca8a90591e14a0
#
_cell.length_a   1.000
_cell.length_b   1.000
_cell.length_c   1.000
_cell.angle_alpha   90.00
_cell.angle_beta   90.00
_cell.angle_gamma   90.00
#
_symmetry.space_group_name_H-M   'P 1'
#
loop_
_entity.id
_entity.type
_entity.pdbx_description
1 polymer ?
#
loop_
_entity_poly.entity_id
_entity_poly.type
_entity_poly.pdbx_seq_one_letter_code
_entity_poly.pdbx_strand_id
1 'polypeptide(L)'
;MYAEDNICEKMYSVHDTFFDEVRHEGYETVMPCDEVAVFSTKAGMGTEYKVAPMLSDSFSIMLVKSGTVKLSVNYSTETLKKNSMAFLTPNMVVSLSDADEDFMMEGVSFMPAYFDDLSAYAPVYNQMISFANENALPIRSLSESEMECMQTMLGLYSDINTEQLHYNGLMLHLSNLLLLRFAEMLRAGCAADPSKVPHTVEIYREFRKLLIGNYLKEHYILFYSSQLNVSSTYLSRIVRKVSGRSVNEHIAHMLTTEARRLLDCTDLPVKQIAYRLGFADQASFGKFFRKQFGVSPTEYRGGAERK
;
A
#
# COMPACT_ATOMS: atom_id res chain seq x y z
N MET A 1 35.13 -8.48 -24.93
CA MET A 1 34.26 -9.62 -24.63
C MET A 1 34.20 -9.71 -23.11
N TYR A 2 33.02 -9.62 -22.51
CA TYR A 2 32.68 -9.60 -21.07
C TYR A 2 32.84 -8.27 -20.30
N ALA A 3 31.84 -7.41 -20.49
CA ALA A 3 31.55 -6.29 -19.58
C ALA A 3 30.02 -6.08 -19.45
N GLU A 4 29.19 -7.10 -19.72
CA GLU A 4 27.70 -6.97 -19.70
C GLU A 4 27.03 -7.68 -18.52
N ASP A 5 27.75 -8.50 -17.74
CA ASP A 5 27.11 -9.32 -16.70
C ASP A 5 26.99 -8.65 -15.31
N ASN A 6 27.42 -7.38 -15.17
CA ASN A 6 27.43 -6.70 -13.85
C ASN A 6 26.32 -5.64 -13.66
N ILE A 7 25.41 -5.47 -14.61
CA ILE A 7 24.34 -4.46 -14.53
C ILE A 7 23.10 -5.03 -13.83
N CYS A 8 22.88 -6.34 -13.90
CA CYS A 8 21.69 -6.96 -13.34
C CYS A 8 21.77 -7.19 -11.81
N GLU A 9 22.96 -7.42 -11.26
CA GLU A 9 23.14 -7.64 -9.80
C GLU A 9 23.23 -6.35 -8.95
N LYS A 10 23.41 -5.17 -9.58
CA LYS A 10 23.38 -3.88 -8.90
C LYS A 10 22.00 -3.22 -8.86
N MET A 11 20.98 -3.84 -9.45
CA MET A 11 19.69 -3.20 -9.66
C MET A 11 18.73 -3.28 -8.47
N TYR A 12 18.98 -4.14 -7.49
CA TYR A 12 18.05 -4.26 -6.35
C TYR A 12 18.83 -4.60 -5.08
N SER A 13 19.23 -3.59 -4.32
CA SER A 13 19.48 -3.85 -2.90
C SER A 13 18.13 -4.16 -2.26
N VAL A 14 18.09 -5.16 -1.42
CA VAL A 14 16.86 -5.69 -0.77
C VAL A 14 16.15 -4.65 0.13
N HIS A 15 16.65 -3.41 0.19
CA HIS A 15 16.22 -2.35 1.09
C HIS A 15 15.76 -1.05 0.41
N ASP A 16 15.89 -0.91 -0.93
CA ASP A 16 15.52 0.34 -1.60
C ASP A 16 14.17 0.18 -2.29
N THR A 17 13.08 0.43 -1.58
CA THR A 17 11.73 0.48 -2.11
C THR A 17 11.28 1.93 -2.30
N PHE A 18 10.25 2.16 -3.13
CA PHE A 18 9.72 3.51 -3.33
C PHE A 18 9.19 4.13 -2.02
N PHE A 19 8.67 3.30 -1.12
CA PHE A 19 8.20 3.76 0.19
C PHE A 19 9.37 4.21 1.09
N ASP A 20 10.50 3.49 1.05
CA ASP A 20 11.71 3.88 1.78
C ASP A 20 12.35 5.12 1.17
N GLU A 21 12.38 5.25 -0.15
CA GLU A 21 12.89 6.43 -0.86
C GLU A 21 12.16 7.70 -0.43
N VAL A 22 10.83 7.70 -0.38
CA VAL A 22 10.06 8.88 0.06
C VAL A 22 10.25 9.20 1.56
N ARG A 23 10.81 8.27 2.34
CA ARG A 23 11.13 8.49 3.75
C ARG A 23 12.48 9.19 3.98
N HIS A 24 13.48 8.97 3.12
CA HIS A 24 14.87 9.23 3.47
C HIS A 24 15.51 10.42 2.77
N GLU A 25 15.46 10.54 1.45
CA GLU A 25 16.19 11.59 0.76
C GLU A 25 15.36 12.28 -0.32
N GLY A 26 15.56 13.56 -0.50
CA GLY A 26 14.93 14.32 -1.59
C GLY A 26 13.49 14.76 -1.33
N TYR A 27 12.84 14.32 -0.25
CA TYR A 27 11.46 14.67 0.05
C TYR A 27 11.32 15.34 1.42
N GLU A 28 10.33 16.23 1.52
CA GLU A 28 9.74 16.62 2.80
C GLU A 28 8.62 15.63 3.07
N THR A 29 8.76 14.80 4.11
CA THR A 29 7.83 13.70 4.37
C THR A 29 7.19 13.84 5.72
N VAL A 30 5.88 13.73 5.75
CA VAL A 30 5.08 13.59 6.96
C VAL A 30 4.64 12.13 7.06
N MET A 31 4.96 11.50 8.18
CA MET A 31 4.59 10.12 8.49
C MET A 31 3.49 10.12 9.55
N PRO A 32 2.21 10.22 9.16
CA PRO A 32 1.13 10.15 10.13
C PRO A 32 1.12 8.81 10.88
N CYS A 33 1.54 7.73 10.23
CA CYS A 33 1.80 6.42 10.83
C CYS A 33 2.87 5.66 10.03
N ASP A 34 3.36 4.53 10.55
CA ASP A 34 4.39 3.72 9.89
C ASP A 34 3.96 3.17 8.51
N GLU A 35 2.68 3.18 8.23
CA GLU A 35 2.09 2.59 7.01
C GLU A 35 1.62 3.64 5.99
N VAL A 36 1.74 4.94 6.31
CA VAL A 36 1.33 6.06 5.44
C VAL A 36 2.42 7.12 5.41
N ALA A 37 2.88 7.46 4.21
CA ALA A 37 3.81 8.55 3.98
C ALA A 37 3.16 9.60 3.06
N VAL A 38 3.07 10.84 3.51
CA VAL A 38 2.74 12.00 2.67
C VAL A 38 4.04 12.73 2.39
N PHE A 39 4.35 12.96 1.13
CA PHE A 39 5.64 13.47 0.69
C PHE A 39 5.50 14.61 -0.32
N SER A 40 6.47 15.51 -0.32
CA SER A 40 6.67 16.49 -1.38
C SER A 40 8.15 16.64 -1.70
N THR A 41 8.49 16.97 -2.95
CA THR A 41 9.86 17.28 -3.32
C THR A 41 10.32 18.55 -2.60
N LYS A 42 11.58 18.55 -2.15
CA LYS A 42 12.19 19.75 -1.56
C LYS A 42 12.36 20.83 -2.64
N ALA A 43 12.18 22.07 -2.27
CA ALA A 43 12.39 23.19 -3.18
C ALA A 43 13.86 23.25 -3.63
N GLY A 44 14.09 23.49 -4.94
CA GLY A 44 15.42 23.68 -5.51
C GLY A 44 16.18 22.39 -5.86
N MET A 45 15.53 21.23 -5.87
CA MET A 45 16.16 19.97 -6.33
C MET A 45 16.47 19.96 -7.83
N GLY A 46 15.73 20.73 -8.64
CA GLY A 46 16.02 21.01 -10.05
C GLY A 46 16.34 19.77 -10.89
N THR A 47 17.25 19.98 -11.85
CA THR A 47 17.68 18.94 -12.82
C THR A 47 18.47 17.78 -12.18
N GLU A 48 18.90 17.88 -10.93
CA GLU A 48 19.59 16.80 -10.21
C GLU A 48 18.61 15.76 -9.66
N TYR A 49 17.30 16.07 -9.66
CA TYR A 49 16.30 15.15 -9.14
C TYR A 49 16.18 13.90 -10.01
N LYS A 50 16.54 12.78 -9.44
CA LYS A 50 16.50 11.47 -10.09
C LYS A 50 16.22 10.38 -9.09
N VAL A 51 15.24 9.54 -9.40
CA VAL A 51 14.97 8.30 -8.68
C VAL A 51 15.43 7.13 -9.55
N ALA A 52 16.40 6.37 -9.07
CA ALA A 52 16.87 5.17 -9.77
C ALA A 52 15.73 4.14 -9.92
N PRO A 53 15.78 3.24 -10.91
CA PRO A 53 14.78 2.18 -11.01
C PRO A 53 14.69 1.37 -9.73
N MET A 54 13.51 1.37 -9.11
CA MET A 54 13.23 0.65 -7.87
C MET A 54 11.88 -0.03 -7.92
N LEU A 55 11.69 -1.02 -7.07
CA LEU A 55 10.43 -1.74 -6.96
C LEU A 55 9.46 -0.94 -6.06
N SER A 56 8.28 -0.62 -6.55
CA SER A 56 7.21 -0.11 -5.70
C SER A 56 6.69 -1.24 -4.81
N ASP A 57 6.63 -0.99 -3.51
CA ASP A 57 6.08 -1.89 -2.48
C ASP A 57 4.79 -1.35 -1.88
N SER A 58 4.37 -0.16 -2.30
CA SER A 58 3.24 0.60 -1.79
C SER A 58 2.26 0.99 -2.90
N PHE A 59 1.05 1.37 -2.50
CA PHE A 59 0.09 2.09 -3.35
C PHE A 59 0.38 3.59 -3.23
N SER A 60 0.73 4.25 -4.32
CA SER A 60 1.12 5.66 -4.27
C SER A 60 0.34 6.49 -5.27
N ILE A 61 -0.13 7.64 -4.81
CA ILE A 61 -0.72 8.69 -5.65
C ILE A 61 0.29 9.83 -5.69
N MET A 62 0.76 10.16 -6.89
CA MET A 62 1.74 11.21 -7.15
C MET A 62 1.09 12.34 -7.95
N LEU A 63 1.33 13.59 -7.57
CA LEU A 63 0.78 14.80 -8.19
C LEU A 63 1.91 15.74 -8.59
N VAL A 64 2.00 16.12 -9.84
CA VAL A 64 2.97 17.12 -10.31
C VAL A 64 2.38 18.52 -10.17
N LYS A 65 2.96 19.34 -9.27
CA LYS A 65 2.53 20.71 -8.95
C LYS A 65 3.03 21.73 -9.97
N SER A 66 4.29 21.57 -10.39
CA SER A 66 4.95 22.44 -11.36
C SER A 66 6.05 21.69 -12.09
N GLY A 67 6.53 22.25 -13.18
CA GLY A 67 7.60 21.69 -13.98
C GLY A 67 7.22 20.37 -14.67
N THR A 68 8.26 19.63 -15.05
CA THR A 68 8.15 18.34 -15.77
C THR A 68 9.13 17.33 -15.21
N VAL A 69 8.78 16.05 -15.35
CA VAL A 69 9.64 14.90 -14.99
C VAL A 69 9.28 13.72 -15.89
N LYS A 70 10.24 12.90 -16.26
CA LYS A 70 9.98 11.60 -16.91
C LYS A 70 9.71 10.54 -15.85
N LEU A 71 8.53 9.95 -15.89
CA LEU A 71 8.16 8.76 -15.13
C LEU A 71 8.30 7.54 -16.04
N SER A 72 9.08 6.58 -15.59
CA SER A 72 9.10 5.24 -16.19
C SER A 72 8.46 4.25 -15.25
N VAL A 73 7.49 3.48 -15.75
CA VAL A 73 6.85 2.38 -15.04
C VAL A 73 7.03 1.11 -15.86
N ASN A 74 7.69 0.12 -15.28
CA ASN A 74 8.11 -1.10 -15.98
C ASN A 74 8.97 -0.75 -17.21
N TYR A 75 8.42 -0.89 -18.42
CA TYR A 75 9.13 -0.59 -19.67
C TYR A 75 8.52 0.59 -20.44
N SER A 76 7.58 1.30 -19.85
CA SER A 76 6.89 2.42 -20.48
C SER A 76 7.33 3.73 -19.81
N THR A 77 7.59 4.76 -20.60
CA THR A 77 8.06 6.08 -20.12
C THR A 77 7.18 7.18 -20.69
N GLU A 78 6.80 8.14 -19.85
CA GLU A 78 6.06 9.33 -20.22
C GLU A 78 6.56 10.56 -19.45
N THR A 79 6.46 11.73 -20.06
CA THR A 79 6.77 13.00 -19.40
C THR A 79 5.53 13.51 -18.69
N LEU A 80 5.59 13.53 -17.37
CA LEU A 80 4.59 14.18 -16.52
C LEU A 80 4.84 15.69 -16.54
N LYS A 81 3.77 16.45 -16.49
CA LYS A 81 3.80 17.92 -16.43
C LYS A 81 2.83 18.41 -15.35
N LYS A 82 2.82 19.71 -15.09
CA LYS A 82 1.87 20.32 -14.15
C LYS A 82 0.46 19.75 -14.33
N ASN A 83 -0.19 19.45 -13.22
CA ASN A 83 -1.50 18.82 -13.13
C ASN A 83 -1.55 17.36 -13.64
N SER A 84 -0.42 16.70 -13.81
CA SER A 84 -0.39 15.25 -14.00
C SER A 84 -0.50 14.53 -12.65
N MET A 85 -1.24 13.44 -12.67
CA MET A 85 -1.37 12.48 -11.57
C MET A 85 -0.94 11.10 -12.05
N ALA A 86 -0.15 10.39 -11.24
CA ALA A 86 0.19 9.00 -11.46
C ALA A 86 -0.25 8.14 -10.27
N PHE A 87 -0.71 6.92 -10.54
CA PHE A 87 -1.06 5.93 -9.53
C PHE A 87 -0.17 4.70 -9.66
N LEU A 88 0.63 4.44 -8.64
CA LEU A 88 1.52 3.28 -8.59
C LEU A 88 0.92 2.20 -7.71
N THR A 89 1.18 0.95 -8.08
CA THR A 89 0.81 -0.23 -7.27
C THR A 89 2.05 -1.04 -6.93
N PRO A 90 1.99 -1.89 -5.90
CA PRO A 90 3.08 -2.81 -5.60
C PRO A 90 3.52 -3.65 -6.81
N ASN A 91 4.80 -3.97 -6.85
CA ASN A 91 5.48 -4.73 -7.91
C ASN A 91 5.64 -3.99 -9.26
N MET A 92 5.39 -2.70 -9.33
CA MET A 92 5.81 -1.87 -10.45
C MET A 92 7.28 -1.46 -10.28
N VAL A 93 8.07 -1.55 -11.35
CA VAL A 93 9.41 -0.96 -11.38
C VAL A 93 9.26 0.50 -11.79
N VAL A 94 9.66 1.41 -10.91
CA VAL A 94 9.43 2.86 -11.06
C VAL A 94 10.76 3.58 -11.09
N SER A 95 10.90 4.55 -11.96
CA SER A 95 12.01 5.52 -11.93
C SER A 95 11.55 6.90 -12.36
N LEU A 96 12.23 7.92 -11.84
CA LEU A 96 12.03 9.32 -12.22
C LEU A 96 13.35 9.88 -12.75
N SER A 97 13.30 10.62 -13.84
CA SER A 97 14.47 11.23 -14.47
C SER A 97 14.10 12.51 -15.22
N ASP A 98 15.11 13.24 -15.64
CA ASP A 98 14.98 14.42 -16.51
C ASP A 98 13.95 15.43 -15.97
N ALA A 99 13.99 15.70 -14.66
CA ALA A 99 13.22 16.77 -14.04
C ALA A 99 13.77 18.14 -14.48
N ASP A 100 12.88 19.11 -14.72
CA ASP A 100 13.30 20.48 -14.97
C ASP A 100 13.54 21.27 -13.66
N GLU A 101 14.03 22.52 -13.78
CA GLU A 101 14.38 23.34 -12.63
C GLU A 101 13.18 23.69 -11.74
N ASP A 102 12.00 23.77 -12.33
CA ASP A 102 10.74 24.13 -11.63
C ASP A 102 9.96 22.92 -11.15
N PHE A 103 10.52 21.72 -11.28
CA PHE A 103 9.81 20.48 -10.91
C PHE A 103 9.49 20.42 -9.43
N MET A 104 8.20 20.28 -9.16
CA MET A 104 7.67 20.01 -7.81
C MET A 104 6.58 18.93 -7.87
N MET A 105 6.69 17.98 -7.00
CA MET A 105 5.76 16.87 -6.86
C MET A 105 5.39 16.69 -5.40
N GLU A 106 4.17 16.26 -5.16
CA GLU A 106 3.70 15.80 -3.86
C GLU A 106 2.87 14.52 -4.02
N GLY A 107 2.64 13.82 -2.95
CA GLY A 107 1.84 12.60 -3.02
C GLY A 107 1.63 11.94 -1.68
N VAL A 108 1.01 10.77 -1.74
CA VAL A 108 0.80 9.90 -0.60
C VAL A 108 1.08 8.46 -1.01
N SER A 109 1.77 7.74 -0.14
CA SER A 109 2.01 6.31 -0.25
C SER A 109 1.36 5.57 0.91
N PHE A 110 0.69 4.47 0.60
CA PHE A 110 0.04 3.58 1.56
C PHE A 110 0.67 2.20 1.46
N MET A 111 1.14 1.68 2.57
CA MET A 111 1.55 0.27 2.62
C MET A 111 0.38 -0.65 2.28
N PRO A 112 0.60 -1.80 1.60
CA PRO A 112 -0.48 -2.69 1.18
C PRO A 112 -1.45 -3.10 2.28
N ALA A 113 -0.94 -3.30 3.51
CA ALA A 113 -1.79 -3.62 4.66
C ALA A 113 -2.81 -2.53 4.95
N TYR A 114 -2.34 -1.31 5.09
CA TYR A 114 -3.18 -0.15 5.38
C TYR A 114 -4.15 0.13 4.22
N PHE A 115 -3.66 0.09 2.98
CA PHE A 115 -4.50 0.28 1.79
C PHE A 115 -5.62 -0.76 1.70
N ASP A 116 -5.33 -2.00 2.04
CA ASP A 116 -6.31 -3.07 2.09
C ASP A 116 -7.40 -2.84 3.15
N ASP A 117 -7.04 -2.29 4.30
CA ASP A 117 -7.99 -1.94 5.36
C ASP A 117 -8.90 -0.75 4.97
N LEU A 118 -8.36 0.23 4.22
CA LEU A 118 -9.12 1.34 3.65
C LEU A 118 -10.12 0.87 2.59
N SER A 119 -9.72 -0.09 1.78
CA SER A 119 -10.48 -0.56 0.61
C SER A 119 -11.70 -1.43 0.94
N ALA A 120 -12.24 -1.32 2.17
CA ALA A 120 -13.52 -1.93 2.53
C ALA A 120 -14.65 -1.52 1.53
N TYR A 121 -14.47 -0.43 0.78
CA TYR A 121 -15.35 -0.03 -0.31
C TYR A 121 -14.89 -0.68 -1.62
N ALA A 122 -15.26 -1.93 -1.81
CA ALA A 122 -14.88 -2.77 -2.96
C ALA A 122 -14.98 -2.10 -4.36
N PRO A 123 -16.01 -1.27 -4.68
CA PRO A 123 -16.07 -0.61 -5.98
C PRO A 123 -14.90 0.35 -6.25
N VAL A 124 -14.49 1.11 -5.24
CA VAL A 124 -13.39 2.08 -5.34
C VAL A 124 -12.06 1.37 -5.59
N TYR A 125 -11.77 0.36 -4.79
CA TYR A 125 -10.59 -0.47 -4.94
C TYR A 125 -10.50 -1.07 -6.35
N ASN A 126 -11.58 -1.71 -6.80
CA ASN A 126 -11.64 -2.33 -8.13
C ASN A 126 -11.34 -1.31 -9.24
N GLN A 127 -11.91 -0.12 -9.15
CA GLN A 127 -11.70 0.94 -10.14
C GLN A 127 -10.24 1.40 -10.20
N MET A 128 -9.61 1.59 -9.05
CA MET A 128 -8.20 1.99 -8.95
C MET A 128 -7.26 0.92 -9.52
N ILE A 129 -7.49 -0.34 -9.15
CA ILE A 129 -6.69 -1.46 -9.66
C ILE A 129 -6.93 -1.70 -11.16
N SER A 130 -8.17 -1.57 -11.64
CA SER A 130 -8.44 -1.63 -13.09
C SER A 130 -7.70 -0.52 -13.84
N PHE A 131 -7.76 0.70 -13.34
CA PHE A 131 -7.02 1.83 -13.94
C PHE A 131 -5.52 1.53 -14.04
N ALA A 132 -4.92 1.01 -12.97
CA ALA A 132 -3.50 0.67 -12.94
C ALA A 132 -3.13 -0.51 -13.86
N ASN A 133 -4.03 -1.48 -14.05
CA ASN A 133 -3.76 -2.67 -14.86
C ASN A 133 -4.08 -2.51 -16.36
N GLU A 134 -5.04 -1.64 -16.68
CA GLU A 134 -5.49 -1.42 -18.06
C GLU A 134 -4.63 -0.41 -18.81
N ASN A 135 -3.90 0.42 -18.09
CA ASN A 135 -3.02 1.44 -18.65
C ASN A 135 -1.57 1.01 -18.56
N ALA A 136 -0.84 1.08 -19.67
CA ALA A 136 0.62 0.83 -19.68
C ALA A 136 1.36 1.80 -18.74
N LEU A 137 0.82 3.02 -18.61
CA LEU A 137 1.21 4.03 -17.64
C LEU A 137 -0.07 4.54 -16.97
N PRO A 138 -0.24 4.32 -15.66
CA PRO A 138 -1.42 4.74 -14.93
C PRO A 138 -1.35 6.25 -14.59
N ILE A 139 -1.42 7.07 -15.62
CA ILE A 139 -1.28 8.53 -15.58
C ILE A 139 -2.58 9.18 -16.03
N ARG A 140 -2.91 10.32 -15.44
CA ARG A 140 -4.03 11.17 -15.82
C ARG A 140 -3.70 12.65 -15.65
N SER A 141 -4.24 13.49 -16.55
CA SER A 141 -4.26 14.95 -16.36
C SER A 141 -5.48 15.34 -15.54
N LEU A 142 -5.28 16.18 -14.53
CA LEU A 142 -6.31 16.76 -13.67
C LEU A 142 -6.65 18.18 -14.12
N SER A 143 -7.87 18.60 -13.86
CA SER A 143 -8.22 20.02 -13.87
C SER A 143 -7.60 20.76 -12.68
N GLU A 144 -7.54 22.08 -12.72
CA GLU A 144 -7.01 22.86 -11.59
C GLU A 144 -7.82 22.61 -10.30
N SER A 145 -9.15 22.53 -10.41
CA SER A 145 -10.01 22.26 -9.24
C SER A 145 -9.84 20.85 -8.67
N GLU A 146 -9.58 19.85 -9.52
CA GLU A 146 -9.25 18.49 -9.08
C GLU A 146 -7.90 18.47 -8.33
N MET A 147 -6.90 19.17 -8.88
CA MET A 147 -5.58 19.29 -8.28
C MET A 147 -5.66 19.97 -6.90
N GLU A 148 -6.31 21.14 -6.80
CA GLU A 148 -6.51 21.87 -5.53
C GLU A 148 -7.23 21.00 -4.50
N CYS A 149 -8.23 20.23 -4.91
CA CYS A 149 -8.95 19.31 -4.02
C CYS A 149 -8.02 18.23 -3.45
N MET A 150 -7.19 17.61 -4.28
CA MET A 150 -6.23 16.59 -3.84
C MET A 150 -5.16 17.19 -2.91
N GLN A 151 -4.61 18.35 -3.26
CA GLN A 151 -3.62 19.06 -2.45
C GLN A 151 -4.17 19.44 -1.06
N THR A 152 -5.41 19.93 -1.02
CA THR A 152 -6.07 20.25 0.26
C THR A 152 -6.17 19.00 1.15
N MET A 153 -6.56 17.86 0.59
CA MET A 153 -6.65 16.61 1.34
C MET A 153 -5.28 16.10 1.80
N LEU A 154 -4.23 16.23 0.98
CA LEU A 154 -2.87 15.89 1.40
C LEU A 154 -2.38 16.80 2.54
N GLY A 155 -2.69 18.08 2.47
CA GLY A 155 -2.35 19.04 3.55
C GLY A 155 -2.98 18.68 4.90
N LEU A 156 -4.19 18.13 4.91
CA LEU A 156 -4.86 17.72 6.16
C LEU A 156 -4.12 16.62 6.93
N TYR A 157 -3.29 15.81 6.29
CA TYR A 157 -2.48 14.79 6.99
C TYR A 157 -1.45 15.43 7.92
N SER A 158 -0.97 16.64 7.62
CA SER A 158 0.00 17.34 8.48
C SER A 158 -0.60 17.78 9.82
N ASP A 159 -1.93 17.88 9.92
CA ASP A 159 -2.65 18.26 11.13
C ASP A 159 -3.00 17.04 12.01
N ILE A 160 -2.78 15.82 11.50
CA ILE A 160 -3.10 14.59 12.22
C ILE A 160 -1.85 14.07 12.94
N ASN A 161 -1.95 13.88 14.25
CA ASN A 161 -0.87 13.30 15.05
C ASN A 161 -1.41 12.25 16.04
N THR A 162 -0.51 11.39 16.51
CA THR A 162 -0.84 10.24 17.37
C THR A 162 -1.38 10.60 18.75
N GLU A 163 -1.22 11.84 19.20
CA GLU A 163 -1.70 12.31 20.50
C GLU A 163 -3.19 12.66 20.49
N GLN A 164 -3.81 12.77 19.33
CA GLN A 164 -5.22 13.11 19.20
C GLN A 164 -6.12 11.95 19.62
N LEU A 165 -7.16 12.27 20.41
CA LEU A 165 -8.13 11.29 20.91
C LEU A 165 -8.77 10.41 19.82
N HIS A 166 -8.99 10.98 18.63
CA HIS A 166 -9.63 10.31 17.51
C HIS A 166 -8.68 10.04 16.35
N TYR A 167 -7.36 9.94 16.61
CA TYR A 167 -6.31 9.75 15.61
C TYR A 167 -6.64 8.66 14.58
N ASN A 168 -6.93 7.42 15.01
CA ASN A 168 -7.25 6.32 14.10
C ASN A 168 -8.48 6.59 13.23
N GLY A 169 -9.50 7.24 13.78
CA GLY A 169 -10.69 7.65 13.05
C GLY A 169 -10.40 8.73 12.02
N LEU A 170 -9.63 9.75 12.38
CA LEU A 170 -9.22 10.81 11.45
C LEU A 170 -8.42 10.24 10.29
N MET A 171 -7.41 9.42 10.56
CA MET A 171 -6.59 8.74 9.56
C MET A 171 -7.45 7.90 8.61
N LEU A 172 -8.32 7.05 9.16
CA LEU A 172 -9.19 6.17 8.39
C LEU A 172 -10.13 6.96 7.47
N HIS A 173 -10.81 7.97 8.00
CA HIS A 173 -11.82 8.72 7.24
C HIS A 173 -11.19 9.67 6.22
N LEU A 174 -10.06 10.34 6.54
CA LEU A 174 -9.34 11.16 5.58
C LEU A 174 -8.81 10.33 4.42
N SER A 175 -8.18 9.19 4.71
CA SER A 175 -7.65 8.29 3.68
C SER A 175 -8.77 7.72 2.80
N ASN A 176 -9.90 7.31 3.39
CA ASN A 176 -11.05 6.87 2.61
C ASN A 176 -11.64 7.99 1.74
N LEU A 177 -11.74 9.21 2.26
CA LEU A 177 -12.22 10.37 1.49
C LEU A 177 -11.30 10.64 0.29
N LEU A 178 -9.98 10.64 0.51
CA LEU A 178 -8.98 10.84 -0.54
C LEU A 178 -9.12 9.76 -1.64
N LEU A 179 -9.23 8.49 -1.26
CA LEU A 179 -9.38 7.40 -2.23
C LEU A 179 -10.73 7.46 -2.98
N LEU A 180 -11.82 7.85 -2.32
CA LEU A 180 -13.11 8.07 -2.98
C LEU A 180 -13.03 9.20 -4.02
N ARG A 181 -12.43 10.33 -3.66
CA ARG A 181 -12.24 11.46 -4.59
C ARG A 181 -11.34 11.08 -5.74
N PHE A 182 -10.25 10.36 -5.47
CA PHE A 182 -9.38 9.81 -6.51
C PHE A 182 -10.16 8.91 -7.48
N ALA A 183 -10.97 7.98 -6.98
CA ALA A 183 -11.78 7.10 -7.80
C ALA A 183 -12.82 7.87 -8.66
N GLU A 184 -13.48 8.90 -8.09
CA GLU A 184 -14.38 9.77 -8.86
C GLU A 184 -13.64 10.48 -10.01
N MET A 185 -12.44 10.98 -9.74
CA MET A 185 -11.59 11.59 -10.76
C MET A 185 -11.24 10.59 -11.87
N LEU A 186 -10.93 9.34 -11.55
CA LEU A 186 -10.69 8.30 -12.55
C LEU A 186 -11.89 8.05 -13.46
N ARG A 187 -13.12 8.11 -12.93
CA ARG A 187 -14.36 7.94 -13.72
C ARG A 187 -14.55 9.03 -14.77
N ALA A 188 -14.29 10.28 -14.43
CA ALA A 188 -14.53 11.41 -15.33
C ALA A 188 -13.64 11.38 -16.61
N GLY A 189 -12.55 10.59 -16.60
CA GLY A 189 -11.60 10.48 -17.72
C GLY A 189 -11.65 9.16 -18.50
N CYS A 190 -12.37 8.14 -18.02
CA CYS A 190 -12.43 6.84 -18.65
C CYS A 190 -13.83 6.57 -19.21
N ALA A 191 -13.92 6.29 -20.51
CA ALA A 191 -15.06 5.62 -21.14
C ALA A 191 -15.14 4.13 -20.75
N ALA A 192 -14.38 3.69 -19.74
CA ALA A 192 -14.38 2.31 -19.28
C ALA A 192 -15.72 1.99 -18.62
N ASP A 193 -16.38 0.98 -19.11
CA ASP A 193 -17.62 0.44 -18.56
C ASP A 193 -17.34 -0.09 -17.13
N PRO A 194 -17.93 0.52 -16.07
CA PRO A 194 -17.71 0.07 -14.69
C PRO A 194 -18.16 -1.38 -14.46
N SER A 195 -18.92 -1.96 -15.41
CA SER A 195 -19.38 -3.35 -15.34
C SER A 195 -18.32 -4.39 -15.70
N LYS A 196 -17.18 -3.98 -16.28
CA LYS A 196 -16.09 -4.89 -16.65
C LYS A 196 -15.00 -4.94 -15.61
N VAL A 197 -15.31 -5.46 -14.43
CA VAL A 197 -14.29 -5.78 -13.43
C VAL A 197 -13.45 -6.96 -13.95
N PRO A 198 -12.12 -6.84 -14.02
CA PRO A 198 -11.28 -7.99 -14.37
C PRO A 198 -11.54 -9.18 -13.44
N HIS A 199 -11.70 -10.37 -13.98
CA HIS A 199 -11.97 -11.57 -13.20
C HIS A 199 -10.95 -11.84 -12.08
N THR A 200 -9.70 -11.41 -12.29
CA THR A 200 -8.64 -11.47 -11.25
C THR A 200 -8.98 -10.60 -10.03
N VAL A 201 -9.56 -9.43 -10.25
CA VAL A 201 -9.97 -8.51 -9.17
C VAL A 201 -11.21 -9.07 -8.45
N GLU A 202 -12.13 -9.72 -9.17
CA GLU A 202 -13.27 -10.41 -8.56
C GLU A 202 -12.82 -11.55 -7.63
N ILE A 203 -11.88 -12.39 -8.10
CA ILE A 203 -11.33 -13.49 -7.27
C ILE A 203 -10.64 -12.92 -6.03
N TYR A 204 -9.86 -11.84 -6.15
CA TYR A 204 -9.22 -11.21 -5.01
C TYR A 204 -10.25 -10.65 -4.01
N ARG A 205 -11.29 -10.01 -4.49
CA ARG A 205 -12.38 -9.49 -3.65
C ARG A 205 -13.10 -10.59 -2.89
N GLU A 206 -13.44 -11.69 -3.56
CA GLU A 206 -14.08 -12.83 -2.91
C GLU A 206 -13.12 -13.52 -1.91
N PHE A 207 -11.81 -13.61 -2.24
CA PHE A 207 -10.79 -14.03 -1.29
C PHE A 207 -10.78 -13.15 -0.01
N ARG A 208 -10.81 -11.83 -0.16
CA ARG A 208 -10.86 -10.89 0.96
C ARG A 208 -12.08 -11.10 1.85
N LYS A 209 -13.26 -11.30 1.28
CA LYS A 209 -14.50 -11.58 2.04
C LYS A 209 -14.38 -12.88 2.82
N LEU A 210 -13.86 -13.93 2.18
CA LEU A 210 -13.64 -15.21 2.83
C LEU A 210 -12.61 -15.10 3.96
N LEU A 211 -11.54 -14.32 3.73
CA LEU A 211 -10.50 -14.07 4.72
C LEU A 211 -11.08 -13.40 5.97
N ILE A 212 -11.79 -12.30 5.83
CA ILE A 212 -12.41 -11.56 6.95
C ILE A 212 -13.35 -12.47 7.76
N GLY A 213 -14.10 -13.35 7.10
CA GLY A 213 -15.03 -14.26 7.78
C GLY A 213 -14.38 -15.48 8.43
N ASN A 214 -13.14 -15.85 8.05
CA ASN A 214 -12.60 -17.15 8.40
C ASN A 214 -11.17 -17.13 8.97
N TYR A 215 -10.44 -16.00 8.96
CA TYR A 215 -9.02 -15.94 9.34
C TYR A 215 -8.72 -16.47 10.75
N LEU A 216 -9.68 -16.41 11.68
CA LEU A 216 -9.52 -16.97 13.04
C LEU A 216 -9.52 -18.48 13.08
N LYS A 217 -10.00 -19.17 12.05
CA LYS A 217 -10.14 -20.62 12.00
C LYS A 217 -9.29 -21.25 10.91
N GLU A 218 -9.13 -20.55 9.79
CA GLU A 218 -8.58 -21.09 8.56
C GLU A 218 -7.29 -20.34 8.18
N HIS A 219 -6.14 -20.98 8.46
CA HIS A 219 -4.81 -20.36 8.29
C HIS A 219 -4.09 -20.81 7.01
N TYR A 220 -4.73 -21.64 6.18
CA TYR A 220 -4.08 -22.22 5.00
C TYR A 220 -4.77 -21.83 3.70
N ILE A 221 -3.96 -21.51 2.69
CA ILE A 221 -4.43 -21.13 1.35
C ILE A 221 -5.39 -22.16 0.74
N LEU A 222 -5.25 -23.44 1.09
CA LEU A 222 -6.06 -24.53 0.55
C LEU A 222 -7.56 -24.33 0.82
N PHE A 223 -7.91 -23.83 2.01
CA PHE A 223 -9.30 -23.50 2.34
C PHE A 223 -9.83 -22.45 1.37
N TYR A 224 -9.16 -21.32 1.24
CA TYR A 224 -9.61 -20.20 0.41
C TYR A 224 -9.68 -20.57 -1.07
N SER A 225 -8.69 -21.28 -1.57
CA SER A 225 -8.67 -21.73 -2.96
C SER A 225 -9.80 -22.72 -3.27
N SER A 226 -10.12 -23.62 -2.35
CA SER A 226 -11.23 -24.56 -2.51
C SER A 226 -12.58 -23.85 -2.51
N GLN A 227 -12.80 -22.88 -1.62
CA GLN A 227 -14.03 -22.08 -1.58
C GLN A 227 -14.25 -21.25 -2.85
N LEU A 228 -13.17 -20.80 -3.46
CA LEU A 228 -13.20 -20.02 -4.70
C LEU A 228 -13.19 -20.88 -5.98
N ASN A 229 -13.15 -22.20 -5.84
CA ASN A 229 -13.05 -23.16 -6.95
C ASN A 229 -11.86 -22.88 -7.89
N VAL A 230 -10.71 -22.48 -7.32
CA VAL A 230 -9.47 -22.23 -8.06
C VAL A 230 -8.31 -23.02 -7.45
N SER A 231 -7.24 -23.23 -8.21
CA SER A 231 -6.04 -23.84 -7.63
C SER A 231 -5.31 -22.86 -6.68
N SER A 232 -4.63 -23.41 -5.65
CA SER A 232 -3.85 -22.60 -4.71
C SER A 232 -2.75 -21.80 -5.41
N THR A 233 -2.15 -22.34 -6.47
CA THR A 233 -1.15 -21.64 -7.28
C THR A 233 -1.77 -20.44 -8.02
N TYR A 234 -2.97 -20.61 -8.57
CA TYR A 234 -3.67 -19.56 -9.28
C TYR A 234 -4.11 -18.45 -8.31
N LEU A 235 -4.67 -18.81 -7.14
CA LEU A 235 -5.03 -17.87 -6.09
C LEU A 235 -3.81 -17.08 -5.61
N SER A 236 -2.69 -17.75 -5.30
CA SER A 236 -1.43 -17.11 -4.91
C SER A 236 -0.98 -16.05 -5.92
N ARG A 237 -1.00 -16.40 -7.21
CA ARG A 237 -0.59 -15.50 -8.29
C ARG A 237 -1.51 -14.29 -8.39
N ILE A 238 -2.82 -14.50 -8.29
CA ILE A 238 -3.81 -13.40 -8.35
C ILE A 238 -3.65 -12.48 -7.15
N VAL A 239 -3.67 -13.01 -5.93
CA VAL A 239 -3.55 -12.22 -4.70
C VAL A 239 -2.28 -11.38 -4.74
N ARG A 240 -1.13 -11.99 -5.10
CA ARG A 240 0.13 -11.26 -5.19
C ARG A 240 0.14 -10.20 -6.30
N LYS A 241 -0.48 -10.51 -7.46
CA LYS A 241 -0.57 -9.55 -8.57
C LYS A 241 -1.42 -8.32 -8.20
N VAL A 242 -2.52 -8.52 -7.48
CA VAL A 242 -3.49 -7.46 -7.18
C VAL A 242 -3.08 -6.65 -5.95
N SER A 243 -2.59 -7.30 -4.89
CA SER A 243 -2.30 -6.65 -3.60
C SER A 243 -0.82 -6.47 -3.28
N GLY A 244 0.08 -7.02 -4.09
CA GLY A 244 1.51 -7.06 -3.78
C GLY A 244 1.91 -8.09 -2.72
N ARG A 245 0.96 -8.64 -1.97
CA ARG A 245 1.15 -9.57 -0.84
C ARG A 245 0.75 -11.00 -1.20
N SER A 246 1.36 -11.96 -0.52
CA SER A 246 0.92 -13.35 -0.61
C SER A 246 -0.33 -13.60 0.26
N VAL A 247 -1.04 -14.69 -0.02
CA VAL A 247 -2.18 -15.14 0.81
C VAL A 247 -1.77 -15.31 2.28
N ASN A 248 -0.60 -15.89 2.53
CA ASN A 248 -0.11 -16.12 3.89
C ASN A 248 0.22 -14.80 4.61
N GLU A 249 0.69 -13.78 3.92
CA GLU A 249 0.93 -12.45 4.49
C GLU A 249 -0.40 -11.76 4.85
N HIS A 250 -1.44 -11.91 4.04
CA HIS A 250 -2.78 -11.41 4.38
C HIS A 250 -3.34 -12.10 5.64
N ILE A 251 -3.26 -13.43 5.72
CA ILE A 251 -3.69 -14.18 6.89
C ILE A 251 -2.90 -13.76 8.14
N ALA A 252 -1.57 -13.70 8.01
CA ALA A 252 -0.69 -13.31 9.10
C ALA A 252 -1.00 -11.90 9.61
N HIS A 253 -1.25 -10.95 8.72
CA HIS A 253 -1.62 -9.57 9.06
C HIS A 253 -2.91 -9.52 9.89
N MET A 254 -3.97 -10.18 9.44
CA MET A 254 -5.25 -10.24 10.17
C MET A 254 -5.07 -10.85 11.57
N LEU A 255 -4.37 -11.98 11.66
CA LEU A 255 -4.08 -12.65 12.95
C LEU A 255 -3.23 -11.75 13.87
N THR A 256 -2.27 -11.04 13.31
CA THR A 256 -1.38 -10.14 14.04
C THR A 256 -2.12 -8.96 14.64
N THR A 257 -2.98 -8.31 13.84
CA THR A 257 -3.83 -7.18 14.27
C THR A 257 -4.76 -7.61 15.41
N GLU A 258 -5.44 -8.74 15.26
CA GLU A 258 -6.33 -9.25 16.31
C GLU A 258 -5.56 -9.71 17.56
N ALA A 259 -4.37 -10.30 17.39
CA ALA A 259 -3.51 -10.69 18.52
C ALA A 259 -3.11 -9.47 19.35
N ARG A 260 -2.67 -8.38 18.70
CA ARG A 260 -2.36 -7.11 19.37
C ARG A 260 -3.57 -6.60 20.13
N ARG A 261 -4.71 -6.47 19.46
CA ARG A 261 -5.95 -5.99 20.08
C ARG A 261 -6.31 -6.78 21.33
N LEU A 262 -6.20 -8.11 21.30
CA LEU A 262 -6.49 -8.96 22.46
C LEU A 262 -5.44 -8.80 23.57
N LEU A 263 -4.17 -8.63 23.22
CA LEU A 263 -3.09 -8.43 24.19
C LEU A 263 -3.17 -7.06 24.86
N ASP A 264 -3.54 -6.00 24.10
CA ASP A 264 -3.58 -4.61 24.57
C ASP A 264 -4.88 -4.29 25.34
N CYS A 265 -6.01 -4.84 24.87
CA CYS A 265 -7.34 -4.46 25.34
C CYS A 265 -8.00 -5.49 26.29
N THR A 266 -7.34 -6.60 26.61
CA THR A 266 -7.93 -7.64 27.47
C THR A 266 -6.91 -8.29 28.42
N ASP A 267 -7.39 -8.76 29.58
CA ASP A 267 -6.60 -9.54 30.54
C ASP A 267 -6.61 -11.05 30.23
N LEU A 268 -7.04 -11.46 29.04
CA LEU A 268 -7.11 -12.87 28.68
C LEU A 268 -5.74 -13.53 28.76
N PRO A 269 -5.60 -14.69 29.39
CA PRO A 269 -4.36 -15.46 29.36
C PRO A 269 -3.89 -15.73 27.94
N VAL A 270 -2.58 -15.64 27.68
CA VAL A 270 -1.98 -15.88 26.36
C VAL A 270 -2.43 -17.20 25.73
N LYS A 271 -2.65 -18.23 26.57
CA LYS A 271 -3.20 -19.52 26.14
C LYS A 271 -4.62 -19.38 25.55
N GLN A 272 -5.47 -18.56 26.17
CA GLN A 272 -6.83 -18.35 25.66
C GLN A 272 -6.82 -17.52 24.36
N ILE A 273 -5.92 -16.55 24.26
CA ILE A 273 -5.70 -15.78 23.02
C ILE A 273 -5.29 -16.72 21.89
N ALA A 274 -4.32 -17.62 22.12
CA ALA A 274 -3.90 -18.61 21.14
C ALA A 274 -5.09 -19.42 20.59
N TYR A 275 -5.94 -19.94 21.45
CA TYR A 275 -7.12 -20.71 21.02
C TYR A 275 -8.16 -19.87 20.29
N ARG A 276 -8.39 -18.61 20.71
CA ARG A 276 -9.29 -17.68 20.01
C ARG A 276 -8.83 -17.36 18.59
N LEU A 277 -7.51 -17.30 18.41
CA LEU A 277 -6.89 -17.06 17.11
C LEU A 277 -6.71 -18.35 16.28
N GLY A 278 -7.30 -19.47 16.70
CA GLY A 278 -7.28 -20.74 15.96
C GLY A 278 -5.96 -21.51 16.02
N PHE A 279 -5.03 -21.16 16.92
CA PHE A 279 -3.80 -21.93 17.10
C PHE A 279 -4.05 -23.20 17.96
N ALA A 280 -3.41 -24.30 17.58
CA ALA A 280 -3.53 -25.56 18.30
C ALA A 280 -3.04 -25.47 19.75
N ASP A 281 -2.03 -24.66 20.01
CA ASP A 281 -1.45 -24.45 21.34
C ASP A 281 -0.78 -23.07 21.47
N GLN A 282 -0.45 -22.72 22.72
CA GLN A 282 0.22 -21.47 23.05
C GLN A 282 1.64 -21.37 22.46
N ALA A 283 2.34 -22.49 22.28
CA ALA A 283 3.70 -22.50 21.77
C ALA A 283 3.72 -22.13 20.27
N SER A 284 2.78 -22.67 19.50
CA SER A 284 2.57 -22.34 18.08
C SER A 284 2.23 -20.85 17.89
N PHE A 285 1.33 -20.33 18.70
CA PHE A 285 1.03 -18.90 18.72
C PHE A 285 2.25 -18.05 19.11
N GLY A 286 2.98 -18.46 20.14
CA GLY A 286 4.18 -17.76 20.58
C GLY A 286 5.27 -17.66 19.50
N LYS A 287 5.48 -18.76 18.75
CA LYS A 287 6.41 -18.77 17.59
C LYS A 287 5.94 -17.84 16.47
N PHE A 288 4.64 -17.89 16.15
CA PHE A 288 4.02 -17.01 15.16
C PHE A 288 4.20 -15.55 15.56
N PHE A 289 3.81 -15.17 16.77
CA PHE A 289 3.85 -13.80 17.26
C PHE A 289 5.29 -13.25 17.31
N ARG A 290 6.24 -14.06 17.85
CA ARG A 290 7.66 -13.67 17.87
C ARG A 290 8.23 -13.46 16.46
N LYS A 291 7.80 -14.25 15.47
CA LYS A 291 8.21 -14.05 14.09
C LYS A 291 7.74 -12.69 13.52
N GLN A 292 6.58 -12.19 13.97
CA GLN A 292 6.00 -10.93 13.49
C GLN A 292 6.53 -9.70 14.26
N PHE A 293 6.80 -9.83 15.56
CA PHE A 293 7.13 -8.70 16.45
C PHE A 293 8.53 -8.76 17.07
N GLY A 294 9.28 -9.83 16.86
CA GLY A 294 10.60 -10.02 17.49
C GLY A 294 10.55 -10.42 18.96
N VAL A 295 9.42 -10.24 19.66
CA VAL A 295 9.21 -10.53 21.08
C VAL A 295 8.08 -11.54 21.29
N SER A 296 8.05 -12.22 22.43
CA SER A 296 6.94 -13.12 22.78
C SER A 296 5.67 -12.33 23.15
N PRO A 297 4.47 -12.95 23.08
CA PRO A 297 3.23 -12.32 23.52
C PRO A 297 3.26 -11.84 24.99
N THR A 298 3.94 -12.58 25.84
CA THR A 298 4.08 -12.23 27.28
C THR A 298 5.00 -11.05 27.48
N GLU A 299 6.15 -11.01 26.80
CA GLU A 299 7.06 -9.87 26.82
C GLU A 299 6.41 -8.61 26.23
N TYR A 300 5.62 -8.75 25.17
CA TYR A 300 4.87 -7.66 24.55
C TYR A 300 3.89 -7.03 25.54
N ARG A 301 3.06 -7.83 26.22
CA ARG A 301 2.11 -7.37 27.24
C ARG A 301 2.82 -6.70 28.42
N GLY A 302 3.90 -7.29 28.94
CA GLY A 302 4.66 -6.73 30.06
C GLY A 302 5.42 -5.44 29.70
N GLY A 303 5.68 -5.19 28.43
CA GLY A 303 6.26 -3.92 27.93
C GLY A 303 5.21 -2.80 27.83
N ALA A 304 3.95 -3.12 27.57
CA ALA A 304 2.84 -2.17 27.57
C ALA A 304 2.48 -1.66 28.99
N GLU A 305 2.69 -2.49 30.03
CA GLU A 305 2.48 -2.09 31.43
C GLU A 305 3.56 -1.12 31.98
N ARG A 306 4.66 -0.87 31.24
CA ARG A 306 5.77 0.00 31.65
C ARG A 306 5.81 1.37 30.96
N LYS A 307 4.82 1.70 30.15
CA LYS A 307 4.62 3.00 29.53
C LYS A 307 3.28 3.60 29.99
#